data_12fd5e3103332f1d759fcb2cac7ea6f5
#
_entry.id   12fd5e3103332f1d759fcb2cac7ea6f5
#
_cell.length_a   1.000
_cell.length_b   1.000
_cell.length_c   1.000
_cell.angle_alpha   90.00
_cell.angle_beta   90.00
_cell.angle_gamma   90.00
#
_symmetry.space_group_name_H-M   'P 1'
#
loop_
_entity.id
_entity.type
_entity.pdbx_description
1 polymer ?
#
loop_
_entity_poly.entity_id
_entity_poly.type
_entity_poly.pdbx_seq_one_letter_code
_entity_poly.pdbx_strand_id
1 'polypeptide(L)'
;CAGCSSSSSDTADTKAAEEKGADAADTEAGEAAEGVMPAVAKEDLKVGVIHIGNPADGSGYSYTHDQGIVAMQKAVGLEDDQIIRKNNVADDDQTAIETAMRECVEEGCQIIFATSWGYMDACEALAEEYPDVIFSHATGYKSNGVNFNNYFGRIYQSRYLTGIAAGLKTESNKIGY
;
A
#
# COMPACT_ATOMS: atom_id res chain seq x y z
N CYS A 1 26.99 39.68 47.15
CA CYS A 1 27.85 39.85 45.98
C CYS A 1 27.14 39.33 44.75
N ALA A 2 27.05 40.22 43.83
CA ALA A 2 26.35 40.15 42.56
C ALA A 2 26.94 39.13 41.57
N GLY A 3 26.11 38.70 40.64
CA GLY A 3 26.52 37.94 39.46
C GLY A 3 25.32 37.66 38.55
N CYS A 4 24.99 38.64 37.71
CA CYS A 4 24.09 38.44 36.57
C CYS A 4 24.78 37.59 35.50
N SER A 5 24.04 36.69 34.89
CA SER A 5 24.35 36.21 33.55
C SER A 5 23.05 35.83 32.83
N SER A 6 22.86 36.48 31.75
CA SER A 6 21.81 36.44 30.76
C SER A 6 21.67 35.08 30.08
N SER A 7 20.44 34.58 30.02
CA SER A 7 20.04 33.46 29.16
C SER A 7 19.66 33.98 27.78
N SER A 8 20.38 33.59 26.76
CA SER A 8 19.98 33.70 25.37
C SER A 8 19.03 32.56 25.02
N SER A 9 17.84 32.88 24.60
CA SER A 9 16.85 31.98 24.01
C SER A 9 17.24 31.70 22.56
N ASP A 10 17.66 30.50 22.26
CA ASP A 10 17.71 30.00 20.87
C ASP A 10 16.34 29.48 20.46
N THR A 11 15.67 30.26 19.66
CA THR A 11 14.50 29.80 18.88
C THR A 11 15.00 29.00 17.69
N ALA A 12 14.82 27.68 17.74
CA ALA A 12 15.03 26.83 16.57
C ALA A 12 13.94 27.09 15.54
N ASP A 13 14.32 27.75 14.46
CA ASP A 13 13.54 27.94 13.26
C ASP A 13 13.37 26.60 12.54
N THR A 14 12.18 26.01 12.63
CA THR A 14 11.82 24.82 11.86
C THR A 14 11.41 25.26 10.46
N LYS A 15 12.37 25.29 9.57
CA LYS A 15 12.14 25.54 8.14
C LYS A 15 11.40 24.35 7.55
N ALA A 16 10.12 24.53 7.24
CA ALA A 16 9.34 23.58 6.47
C ALA A 16 10.02 23.36 5.11
N ALA A 17 10.35 22.11 4.81
CA ALA A 17 10.77 21.73 3.48
C ALA A 17 9.54 21.75 2.57
N GLU A 18 9.49 22.68 1.63
CA GLU A 18 8.58 22.63 0.50
C GLU A 18 8.95 21.41 -0.36
N GLU A 19 8.07 20.41 -0.38
CA GLU A 19 8.09 19.37 -1.39
C GLU A 19 7.76 20.00 -2.75
N LYS A 20 8.78 20.09 -3.60
CA LYS A 20 8.58 20.34 -5.03
C LYS A 20 7.83 19.15 -5.59
N GLY A 21 6.61 19.38 -6.05
CA GLY A 21 5.85 18.44 -6.87
C GLY A 21 6.70 17.96 -8.05
N ALA A 22 6.80 16.66 -8.21
CA ALA A 22 7.38 16.05 -9.38
C ALA A 22 6.49 16.39 -10.57
N ASP A 23 7.06 17.17 -11.49
CA ASP A 23 6.49 17.45 -12.80
C ASP A 23 6.38 16.12 -13.54
N ALA A 24 5.16 15.72 -13.92
CA ALA A 24 4.93 14.55 -14.75
C ALA A 24 5.52 14.85 -16.14
N ALA A 25 6.73 14.37 -16.37
CA ALA A 25 7.32 14.39 -17.70
C ALA A 25 6.53 13.41 -18.58
N ASP A 26 5.89 13.94 -19.60
CA ASP A 26 5.35 13.22 -20.74
C ASP A 26 6.50 12.42 -21.39
N THR A 27 6.61 11.14 -21.06
CA THR A 27 7.63 10.26 -21.61
C THR A 27 6.99 9.47 -22.75
N GLU A 28 7.36 9.84 -23.99
CA GLU A 28 7.12 8.99 -25.15
C GLU A 28 7.58 7.54 -24.85
N ALA A 29 6.76 6.56 -25.28
CA ALA A 29 7.04 5.14 -25.13
C ALA A 29 8.39 4.77 -25.77
N GLY A 30 9.45 4.77 -24.97
CA GLY A 30 10.75 4.24 -25.31
C GLY A 30 10.80 2.73 -25.07
N GLU A 31 11.55 1.99 -25.90
CA GLU A 31 11.83 0.57 -25.71
C GLU A 31 12.27 0.31 -24.26
N ALA A 32 11.52 -0.57 -23.56
CA ALA A 32 11.80 -0.93 -22.18
C ALA A 32 13.21 -1.55 -22.06
N ALA A 33 14.01 -1.07 -21.11
CA ALA A 33 15.25 -1.70 -20.74
C ALA A 33 14.98 -3.13 -20.20
N GLU A 34 15.88 -4.08 -20.47
CA GLU A 34 15.77 -5.47 -20.03
C GLU A 34 15.46 -5.52 -18.51
N GLY A 35 14.33 -6.13 -18.11
CA GLY A 35 13.88 -6.20 -16.72
C GLY A 35 12.99 -5.05 -16.23
N VAL A 36 12.56 -4.14 -17.09
CA VAL A 36 11.60 -3.08 -16.78
C VAL A 36 10.28 -3.38 -17.47
N MET A 37 9.18 -3.34 -16.70
CA MET A 37 7.83 -3.47 -17.26
C MET A 37 7.57 -2.33 -18.24
N PRO A 38 6.91 -2.60 -19.39
CA PRO A 38 6.59 -1.56 -20.35
C PRO A 38 5.69 -0.49 -19.71
N ALA A 39 5.89 0.76 -20.10
CA ALA A 39 5.03 1.85 -19.66
C ALA A 39 3.59 1.63 -20.18
N VAL A 40 2.62 1.82 -19.30
CA VAL A 40 1.19 1.74 -19.62
C VAL A 40 0.64 3.17 -19.68
N ALA A 41 -0.04 3.53 -20.76
CA ALA A 41 -0.72 4.80 -20.86
C ALA A 41 -1.82 4.89 -19.79
N LYS A 42 -2.03 6.08 -19.24
CA LYS A 42 -2.99 6.27 -18.16
C LYS A 42 -4.41 5.79 -18.54
N GLU A 43 -4.79 6.01 -19.78
CA GLU A 43 -6.11 5.64 -20.34
C GLU A 43 -6.32 4.11 -20.38
N ASP A 44 -5.23 3.36 -20.51
CA ASP A 44 -5.23 1.89 -20.62
C ASP A 44 -4.96 1.21 -19.28
N LEU A 45 -4.52 1.97 -18.26
CA LEU A 45 -4.18 1.41 -16.95
C LEU A 45 -5.43 0.95 -16.22
N LYS A 46 -5.45 -0.33 -15.85
CA LYS A 46 -6.42 -0.91 -14.93
C LYS A 46 -5.73 -1.47 -13.70
N VAL A 47 -6.33 -1.22 -12.55
CA VAL A 47 -5.81 -1.58 -11.23
C VAL A 47 -6.76 -2.55 -10.56
N GLY A 48 -6.29 -3.75 -10.28
CA GLY A 48 -7.00 -4.73 -9.45
C GLY A 48 -6.72 -4.52 -7.96
N VAL A 49 -7.73 -4.71 -7.12
CA VAL A 49 -7.57 -4.65 -5.66
C VAL A 49 -8.34 -5.80 -5.03
N ILE A 50 -7.65 -6.63 -4.25
CA ILE A 50 -8.24 -7.75 -3.53
C ILE A 50 -8.33 -7.40 -2.05
N HIS A 51 -9.55 -7.38 -1.50
CA HIS A 51 -9.84 -7.07 -0.11
C HIS A 51 -10.36 -8.30 0.66
N ILE A 52 -9.84 -8.52 1.87
CA ILE A 52 -10.33 -9.58 2.77
C ILE A 52 -11.74 -9.30 3.30
N GLY A 53 -12.11 -8.03 3.43
CA GLY A 53 -13.45 -7.60 3.85
C GLY A 53 -14.07 -6.63 2.86
N ASN A 54 -15.15 -5.98 3.25
CA ASN A 54 -15.83 -5.01 2.43
C ASN A 54 -15.44 -3.57 2.83
N PRO A 55 -14.80 -2.79 1.94
CA PRO A 55 -14.51 -1.38 2.21
C PRO A 55 -15.76 -0.53 2.49
N ALA A 56 -16.94 -0.94 2.00
CA ALA A 56 -18.20 -0.24 2.23
C ALA A 56 -18.65 -0.27 3.71
N ASP A 57 -18.02 -1.09 4.57
CA ASP A 57 -18.26 -1.09 6.01
C ASP A 57 -17.83 0.23 6.69
N GLY A 58 -17.10 1.09 5.97
CA GLY A 58 -16.76 2.45 6.38
C GLY A 58 -15.70 2.53 7.49
N SER A 59 -15.11 1.41 7.90
CA SER A 59 -14.05 1.35 8.91
C SER A 59 -13.26 0.05 8.81
N GLY A 60 -12.14 -0.03 9.53
CA GLY A 60 -11.33 -1.23 9.65
C GLY A 60 -10.27 -1.38 8.56
N TYR A 61 -9.75 -2.59 8.45
CA TYR A 61 -8.56 -2.91 7.67
C TYR A 61 -8.78 -2.68 6.17
N SER A 62 -9.78 -3.34 5.57
CA SER A 62 -10.08 -3.22 4.14
C SER A 62 -10.49 -1.81 3.72
N TYR A 63 -11.27 -1.12 4.57
CA TYR A 63 -11.61 0.29 4.36
C TYR A 63 -10.35 1.16 4.29
N THR A 64 -9.41 0.98 5.23
CA THR A 64 -8.18 1.78 5.27
C THR A 64 -7.31 1.55 4.04
N HIS A 65 -7.18 0.30 3.57
CA HIS A 65 -6.49 0.00 2.32
C HIS A 65 -7.19 0.65 1.13
N ASP A 66 -8.52 0.57 1.05
CA ASP A 66 -9.27 1.17 -0.06
C ASP A 66 -9.18 2.71 -0.06
N GLN A 67 -9.07 3.36 1.09
CA GLN A 67 -8.80 4.80 1.14
C GLN A 67 -7.45 5.15 0.51
N GLY A 68 -6.45 4.28 0.62
CA GLY A 68 -5.18 4.42 -0.09
C GLY A 68 -5.37 4.30 -1.61
N ILE A 69 -6.19 3.35 -2.07
CA ILE A 69 -6.54 3.18 -3.48
C ILE A 69 -7.28 4.41 -4.03
N VAL A 70 -8.28 4.92 -3.29
CA VAL A 70 -9.00 6.15 -3.66
C VAL A 70 -8.06 7.36 -3.75
N ALA A 71 -7.11 7.47 -2.82
CA ALA A 71 -6.13 8.55 -2.86
C ALA A 71 -5.19 8.41 -4.06
N MET A 72 -4.73 7.21 -4.39
CA MET A 72 -3.92 6.91 -5.57
C MET A 72 -4.71 7.20 -6.85
N GLN A 73 -5.95 6.69 -6.96
CA GLN A 73 -6.85 6.94 -8.09
C GLN A 73 -6.97 8.44 -8.39
N LYS A 74 -7.22 9.24 -7.35
CA LYS A 74 -7.31 10.69 -7.46
C LYS A 74 -5.99 11.34 -7.87
N ALA A 75 -4.88 10.90 -7.32
CA ALA A 75 -3.56 11.47 -7.59
C ALA A 75 -3.09 11.20 -9.02
N VAL A 76 -3.39 10.02 -9.54
CA VAL A 76 -3.07 9.60 -10.92
C VAL A 76 -4.11 10.12 -11.91
N GLY A 77 -5.35 10.40 -11.46
CA GLY A 77 -6.47 10.83 -12.29
C GLY A 77 -7.09 9.68 -13.08
N LEU A 78 -7.24 8.52 -12.43
CA LEU A 78 -7.92 7.35 -13.00
C LEU A 78 -9.44 7.47 -12.82
N GLU A 79 -10.19 6.95 -13.78
CA GLU A 79 -11.63 6.85 -13.72
C GLU A 79 -12.09 5.64 -12.85
N ASP A 80 -13.34 5.61 -12.44
CA ASP A 80 -13.85 4.57 -11.53
C ASP A 80 -13.83 3.17 -12.13
N ASP A 81 -14.02 3.04 -13.44
CA ASP A 81 -14.01 1.78 -14.18
C ASP A 81 -12.59 1.22 -14.41
N GLN A 82 -11.56 2.00 -14.10
CA GLN A 82 -10.17 1.55 -14.09
C GLN A 82 -9.75 0.87 -12.78
N ILE A 83 -10.61 0.90 -11.75
CA ILE A 83 -10.33 0.28 -10.45
C ILE A 83 -11.24 -0.92 -10.21
N ILE A 84 -10.71 -2.11 -10.39
CA ILE A 84 -11.42 -3.38 -10.24
C ILE A 84 -11.27 -3.88 -8.82
N ARG A 85 -12.37 -3.93 -8.06
CA ARG A 85 -12.36 -4.36 -6.65
C ARG A 85 -12.95 -5.75 -6.49
N LYS A 86 -12.22 -6.65 -5.84
CA LYS A 86 -12.69 -7.95 -5.38
C LYS A 86 -12.74 -7.92 -3.87
N ASN A 87 -13.95 -7.89 -3.30
CA ASN A 87 -14.18 -7.75 -1.87
C ASN A 87 -14.60 -9.08 -1.22
N ASN A 88 -14.38 -9.21 0.09
CA ASN A 88 -14.73 -10.39 0.88
C ASN A 88 -14.04 -11.67 0.38
N VAL A 89 -12.81 -11.57 -0.08
CA VAL A 89 -11.97 -12.70 -0.45
C VAL A 89 -11.28 -13.20 0.82
N ALA A 90 -11.69 -14.36 1.34
CA ALA A 90 -11.10 -14.94 2.53
C ALA A 90 -9.62 -15.28 2.29
N ASP A 91 -8.73 -14.91 3.21
CA ASP A 91 -7.28 -15.05 3.03
C ASP A 91 -6.73 -16.43 3.43
N ASP A 92 -7.59 -17.34 3.85
CA ASP A 92 -7.34 -18.76 4.10
C ASP A 92 -7.90 -19.69 2.99
N ASP A 93 -8.56 -19.15 1.97
CA ASP A 93 -9.07 -19.87 0.81
C ASP A 93 -8.24 -19.57 -0.45
N GLN A 94 -7.19 -20.36 -0.68
CA GLN A 94 -6.29 -20.18 -1.82
C GLN A 94 -7.02 -20.24 -3.17
N THR A 95 -8.06 -21.06 -3.31
CA THR A 95 -8.84 -21.15 -4.55
C THR A 95 -9.61 -19.86 -4.83
N ALA A 96 -10.24 -19.29 -3.80
CA ALA A 96 -10.95 -18.02 -3.93
C ALA A 96 -9.99 -16.86 -4.23
N ILE A 97 -8.80 -16.86 -3.60
CA ILE A 97 -7.76 -15.85 -3.81
C ILE A 97 -7.26 -15.88 -5.25
N GLU A 98 -6.84 -17.05 -5.74
CA GLU A 98 -6.35 -17.20 -7.13
C GLU A 98 -7.44 -16.86 -8.14
N THR A 99 -8.69 -17.27 -7.90
CA THR A 99 -9.81 -16.94 -8.77
C THR A 99 -10.00 -15.43 -8.87
N ALA A 100 -10.04 -14.73 -7.74
CA ALA A 100 -10.19 -13.27 -7.72
C ALA A 100 -9.05 -12.54 -8.44
N MET A 101 -7.81 -13.02 -8.30
CA MET A 101 -6.66 -12.45 -8.99
C MET A 101 -6.72 -12.71 -10.50
N ARG A 102 -7.06 -13.94 -10.92
CA ARG A 102 -7.23 -14.29 -12.35
C ARG A 102 -8.33 -13.47 -13.00
N GLU A 103 -9.46 -13.27 -12.31
CA GLU A 103 -10.53 -12.38 -12.81
C GLU A 103 -10.02 -10.95 -13.01
N CYS A 104 -9.19 -10.41 -12.13
CA CYS A 104 -8.57 -9.10 -12.35
C CYS A 104 -7.66 -9.09 -13.58
N VAL A 105 -6.90 -10.16 -13.83
CA VAL A 105 -6.06 -10.31 -15.04
C VAL A 105 -6.93 -10.37 -16.29
N GLU A 106 -8.01 -11.16 -16.26
CA GLU A 106 -8.97 -11.30 -17.37
C GLU A 106 -9.69 -9.98 -17.69
N GLU A 107 -9.94 -9.15 -16.67
CA GLU A 107 -10.49 -7.80 -16.83
C GLU A 107 -9.45 -6.79 -17.34
N GLY A 108 -8.21 -7.22 -17.53
CA GLY A 108 -7.12 -6.44 -18.13
C GLY A 108 -6.35 -5.58 -17.13
N CYS A 109 -6.30 -5.94 -15.83
CA CYS A 109 -5.48 -5.24 -14.86
C CYS A 109 -3.99 -5.48 -15.11
N GLN A 110 -3.21 -4.41 -15.15
CA GLN A 110 -1.75 -4.46 -15.26
C GLN A 110 -1.05 -4.45 -13.90
N ILE A 111 -1.76 -4.03 -12.84
CA ILE A 111 -1.28 -4.10 -11.46
C ILE A 111 -2.40 -4.59 -10.55
N ILE A 112 -2.09 -5.50 -9.62
CA ILE A 112 -3.02 -6.05 -8.64
C ILE A 112 -2.45 -5.82 -7.24
N PHE A 113 -3.19 -5.07 -6.42
CA PHE A 113 -2.91 -4.89 -5.00
C PHE A 113 -3.60 -5.99 -4.19
N ALA A 114 -2.81 -6.85 -3.58
CA ALA A 114 -3.26 -7.95 -2.74
C ALA A 114 -3.09 -7.58 -1.26
N THR A 115 -4.18 -7.25 -0.57
CA THR A 115 -4.14 -6.50 0.69
C THR A 115 -4.13 -7.34 1.96
N SER A 116 -3.97 -8.68 1.89
CA SER A 116 -3.88 -9.52 3.08
C SER A 116 -2.69 -10.48 3.05
N TRP A 117 -2.21 -10.83 4.25
CA TRP A 117 -1.09 -11.75 4.46
C TRP A 117 -1.26 -13.08 3.70
N GLY A 118 -2.44 -13.71 3.77
CA GLY A 118 -2.71 -15.00 3.14
C GLY A 118 -2.68 -15.00 1.61
N TYR A 119 -2.59 -13.82 0.99
CA TYR A 119 -2.53 -13.71 -0.48
C TYR A 119 -1.11 -13.88 -1.05
N MET A 120 -0.09 -14.00 -0.19
CA MET A 120 1.31 -13.98 -0.59
C MET A 120 1.70 -15.10 -1.54
N ASP A 121 1.27 -16.34 -1.25
CA ASP A 121 1.63 -17.51 -2.06
C ASP A 121 0.91 -17.49 -3.42
N ALA A 122 -0.33 -17.01 -3.47
CA ALA A 122 -1.04 -16.81 -4.72
C ALA A 122 -0.38 -15.72 -5.59
N CYS A 123 0.06 -14.61 -5.00
CA CYS A 123 0.81 -13.59 -5.71
C CYS A 123 2.10 -14.13 -6.32
N GLU A 124 2.85 -14.93 -5.57
CA GLU A 124 4.08 -15.55 -6.05
C GLU A 124 3.81 -16.48 -7.26
N ALA A 125 2.83 -17.37 -7.13
CA ALA A 125 2.48 -18.33 -8.19
C ALA A 125 1.96 -17.63 -9.45
N LEU A 126 1.07 -16.64 -9.29
CA LEU A 126 0.47 -15.94 -10.42
C LEU A 126 1.43 -14.94 -11.07
N ALA A 127 2.42 -14.41 -10.35
CA ALA A 127 3.46 -13.59 -10.93
C ALA A 127 4.35 -14.36 -11.91
N GLU A 128 4.56 -15.67 -11.68
CA GLU A 128 5.25 -16.54 -12.63
C GLU A 128 4.39 -16.85 -13.87
N GLU A 129 3.07 -17.01 -13.68
CA GLU A 129 2.13 -17.33 -14.74
C GLU A 129 1.82 -16.11 -15.64
N TYR A 130 1.77 -14.91 -15.04
CA TYR A 130 1.43 -13.65 -15.72
C TYR A 130 2.58 -12.64 -15.62
N PRO A 131 3.67 -12.81 -16.40
CA PRO A 131 4.88 -11.99 -16.29
C PRO A 131 4.66 -10.51 -16.64
N ASP A 132 3.58 -10.18 -17.37
CA ASP A 132 3.23 -8.82 -17.77
C ASP A 132 2.31 -8.11 -16.76
N VAL A 133 1.95 -8.76 -15.64
CA VAL A 133 1.11 -8.20 -14.58
C VAL A 133 1.93 -8.02 -13.31
N ILE A 134 1.83 -6.85 -12.68
CA ILE A 134 2.49 -6.56 -11.41
C ILE A 134 1.60 -7.02 -10.26
N PHE A 135 2.14 -7.85 -9.38
CA PHE A 135 1.50 -8.24 -8.13
C PHE A 135 2.16 -7.50 -6.96
N SER A 136 1.41 -6.60 -6.31
CA SER A 136 1.88 -5.79 -5.20
C SER A 136 1.18 -6.24 -3.92
N HIS A 137 1.92 -6.99 -3.09
CA HIS A 137 1.39 -7.63 -1.89
C HIS A 137 1.63 -6.79 -0.64
N ALA A 138 0.59 -6.61 0.17
CA ALA A 138 0.69 -5.94 1.47
C ALA A 138 1.07 -6.93 2.57
N THR A 139 1.93 -6.50 3.48
CA THR A 139 2.22 -7.17 4.76
C THR A 139 3.05 -8.47 4.72
N GLY A 140 3.46 -8.93 3.55
CA GLY A 140 4.31 -10.13 3.42
C GLY A 140 5.81 -9.83 3.41
N TYR A 141 6.59 -10.73 2.85
CA TYR A 141 8.05 -10.62 2.77
C TYR A 141 8.64 -11.17 1.47
N LYS A 142 7.83 -11.83 0.64
CA LYS A 142 8.30 -12.39 -0.63
C LYS A 142 8.33 -11.34 -1.75
N SER A 143 9.26 -11.51 -2.67
CA SER A 143 9.33 -10.75 -3.91
C SER A 143 10.18 -11.53 -4.91
N ASN A 144 10.00 -11.30 -6.22
CA ASN A 144 10.82 -11.94 -7.25
C ASN A 144 11.77 -10.96 -7.96
N GLY A 145 11.72 -9.68 -7.61
CA GLY A 145 12.56 -8.64 -8.21
C GLY A 145 12.17 -8.23 -9.64
N VAL A 146 11.05 -8.76 -10.18
CA VAL A 146 10.54 -8.50 -11.53
C VAL A 146 9.14 -7.87 -11.43
N ASN A 147 8.11 -8.69 -11.23
CA ASN A 147 6.71 -8.29 -11.24
C ASN A 147 5.95 -8.65 -9.94
N PHE A 148 6.64 -9.16 -8.93
CA PHE A 148 6.09 -9.40 -7.60
C PHE A 148 6.90 -8.63 -6.55
N ASN A 149 6.23 -7.72 -5.86
CA ASN A 149 6.81 -6.95 -4.77
C ASN A 149 5.96 -7.02 -3.51
N ASN A 150 6.56 -6.59 -2.41
CA ASN A 150 5.91 -6.49 -1.13
C ASN A 150 6.06 -5.08 -0.56
N TYR A 151 5.00 -4.57 0.07
CA TYR A 151 5.04 -3.33 0.82
C TYR A 151 4.50 -3.52 2.24
N PHE A 152 5.13 -2.89 3.20
CA PHE A 152 4.76 -2.96 4.60
C PHE A 152 5.07 -1.66 5.32
N GLY A 153 4.06 -1.09 5.98
CA GLY A 153 4.24 0.10 6.80
C GLY A 153 5.03 -0.20 8.07
N ARG A 154 5.68 0.81 8.65
CA ARG A 154 6.38 0.69 9.94
C ARG A 154 5.38 0.59 11.10
N ILE A 155 4.47 -0.38 11.05
CA ILE A 155 3.38 -0.55 12.01
C ILE A 155 3.87 -0.76 13.45
N TYR A 156 5.11 -1.23 13.64
CA TYR A 156 5.72 -1.35 14.95
C TYR A 156 5.82 -0.01 15.69
N GLN A 157 5.93 1.11 15.00
CA GLN A 157 5.92 2.44 15.60
C GLN A 157 4.56 2.76 16.22
N SER A 158 3.47 2.47 15.51
CA SER A 158 2.11 2.59 16.04
C SER A 158 1.86 1.61 17.19
N ARG A 159 2.36 0.37 17.08
CA ARG A 159 2.28 -0.64 18.14
C ARG A 159 2.98 -0.19 19.42
N TYR A 160 4.14 0.45 19.29
CA TYR A 160 4.85 1.02 20.44
C TYR A 160 4.01 2.08 21.15
N LEU A 161 3.39 3.00 20.40
CA LEU A 161 2.51 4.03 20.95
C LEU A 161 1.27 3.44 21.63
N THR A 162 0.65 2.42 21.02
CA THR A 162 -0.50 1.73 21.65
C THR A 162 -0.09 0.99 22.91
N GLY A 163 1.12 0.42 22.96
CA GLY A 163 1.68 -0.19 24.16
C GLY A 163 1.86 0.81 25.30
N ILE A 164 2.38 2.01 25.02
CA ILE A 164 2.47 3.11 26.00
C ILE A 164 1.07 3.50 26.51
N ALA A 165 0.12 3.71 25.60
CA ALA A 165 -1.25 4.09 25.98
C ALA A 165 -1.91 3.01 26.85
N ALA A 166 -1.76 1.73 26.51
CA ALA A 166 -2.25 0.63 27.32
C ALA A 166 -1.60 0.58 28.70
N GLY A 167 -0.27 0.76 28.77
CA GLY A 167 0.46 0.79 30.03
C GLY A 167 0.07 1.92 30.96
N LEU A 168 -0.19 3.11 30.38
CA LEU A 168 -0.67 4.27 31.15
C LEU A 168 -2.13 4.13 31.61
N LYS A 169 -2.94 3.33 30.91
CA LYS A 169 -4.38 3.19 31.17
C LYS A 169 -4.73 1.99 32.04
N THR A 170 -3.88 0.96 32.10
CA THR A 170 -4.19 -0.25 32.89
C THR A 170 -4.21 0.05 34.39
N GLU A 171 -5.22 -0.44 35.09
CA GLU A 171 -5.33 -0.40 36.56
C GLU A 171 -4.82 -1.72 37.19
N SER A 172 -4.90 -2.82 36.44
CA SER A 172 -4.53 -4.16 36.90
C SER A 172 -3.09 -4.55 36.61
N ASN A 173 -2.36 -3.75 35.83
CA ASN A 173 -1.04 -4.06 35.25
C ASN A 173 -1.01 -5.36 34.41
N LYS A 174 -2.18 -5.79 33.92
CA LYS A 174 -2.34 -6.93 33.02
C LYS A 174 -2.84 -6.44 31.68
N ILE A 175 -2.15 -6.80 30.60
CA ILE A 175 -2.50 -6.45 29.24
C ILE A 175 -2.64 -7.76 28.46
N GLY A 176 -3.78 -7.95 27.78
CA GLY A 176 -3.98 -9.02 26.83
C GLY A 176 -3.50 -8.60 25.45
N TYR A 177 -2.94 -9.55 24.71
CA TYR A 177 -2.50 -9.36 23.33
C TYR A 177 -2.87 -10.58 22.50
#